data_f186800b7a99c254710f4ce30d6c8762
#
_entry.id   f186800b7a99c254710f4ce30d6c8762
#
_cell.length_a   1.000
_cell.length_b   1.000
_cell.length_c   1.000
_cell.angle_alpha   90.00
_cell.angle_beta   90.00
_cell.angle_gamma   90.00
#
_symmetry.space_group_name_H-M   'P 1'
#
loop_
_entity.id
_entity.type
_entity.pdbx_description
1 polymer ?
#
loop_
_entity_poly.entity_id
_entity_poly.type
_entity_poly.pdbx_seq_one_letter_code
_entity_poly.pdbx_strand_id
1 'polypeptide(L)'
;MCIRDRNKVASGNFITARPLGVIDGVDMQFSGQIRRIDATSIKNKLDNKEIVIISPLGFSPIGDIFNLSYEKTAAEVSSAIKADKLIYYMNHNGLLNLKGDLISELTTHKAESLIKSIENNSSPEKAPNISINDFNILKSSMYAIKNNVPKVHLVNRSYDGSVIEELFTQRGSGTIFTEYPLEIIRQAEIKDVKKIYQLISPLGNKGILMNSAKEQIEKDINHFYVIEHNHDLIGCAALYKFNLMAEIACFAIEREYQNKGYGNKLLKFCEKHSKKMGISEIFLFTTQSEHWFLEKEFISSKKEGMPIKRKKYYQTERNAKFFTKKL
;
A
#
# COMPACT_ATOMS: atom_id res chain seq x y z
N MET A 1 -13.97 -20.19 32.77
CA MET A 1 -13.21 -19.05 33.32
C MET A 1 -13.31 -17.92 32.30
N CYS A 2 -14.14 -16.92 32.59
CA CYS A 2 -14.41 -15.84 31.60
C CYS A 2 -13.20 -14.89 31.53
N ILE A 3 -12.64 -14.74 30.34
CA ILE A 3 -11.55 -13.79 30.03
C ILE A 3 -11.98 -12.32 30.30
N ARG A 4 -13.27 -12.07 30.53
CA ARG A 4 -13.85 -10.76 30.84
C ARG A 4 -13.25 -10.05 32.05
N ASP A 5 -12.74 -10.79 33.02
CA ASP A 5 -12.32 -10.21 34.30
C ASP A 5 -10.91 -9.56 34.27
N ARG A 6 -10.21 -9.63 33.14
CA ARG A 6 -8.85 -9.04 32.99
C ARG A 6 -8.80 -7.73 32.21
N ASN A 7 -9.81 -7.43 31.40
CA ASN A 7 -9.82 -6.22 30.59
C ASN A 7 -10.75 -5.18 31.20
N LYS A 8 -10.19 -4.04 31.59
CA LYS A 8 -10.97 -2.89 32.02
C LYS A 8 -11.64 -2.25 30.82
N VAL A 9 -12.94 -1.98 30.90
CA VAL A 9 -13.72 -1.33 29.86
C VAL A 9 -14.26 -0.03 30.39
N ALA A 10 -14.12 1.05 29.64
CA ALA A 10 -14.65 2.36 29.96
C ALA A 10 -15.57 2.85 28.85
N SER A 11 -16.64 3.50 29.23
CA SER A 11 -17.46 4.32 28.34
C SER A 11 -17.74 5.66 29.00
N GLY A 12 -18.13 6.66 28.21
CA GLY A 12 -18.40 7.97 28.76
C GLY A 12 -18.87 8.96 27.70
N ASN A 13 -19.20 10.16 28.16
CA ASN A 13 -19.61 11.26 27.31
C ASN A 13 -18.40 11.99 26.75
N PHE A 14 -17.79 11.41 25.72
CA PHE A 14 -16.58 11.95 25.07
C PHE A 14 -16.89 12.89 23.90
N ILE A 15 -18.17 12.97 23.45
CA ILE A 15 -18.55 13.68 22.25
C ILE A 15 -19.56 14.76 22.56
N THR A 16 -19.20 16.02 22.35
CA THR A 16 -20.14 17.14 22.32
C THR A 16 -20.70 17.26 20.89
N ALA A 17 -22.04 17.32 20.79
CA ALA A 17 -22.74 17.41 19.52
C ALA A 17 -23.57 18.70 19.41
N ARG A 18 -24.03 18.98 18.21
CA ARG A 18 -25.04 19.98 17.89
C ARG A 18 -26.05 19.40 16.90
N PRO A 19 -27.29 19.88 16.87
CA PRO A 19 -28.30 19.40 15.92
C PRO A 19 -27.88 19.66 14.48
N LEU A 20 -28.34 18.83 13.56
CA LEU A 20 -28.23 19.09 12.11
C LEU A 20 -29.20 20.21 11.68
N GLY A 21 -30.30 20.38 12.43
CA GLY A 21 -31.34 21.36 12.09
C GLY A 21 -32.20 20.92 10.91
N VAL A 22 -32.62 21.88 10.08
CA VAL A 22 -33.43 21.63 8.90
C VAL A 22 -32.52 21.56 7.67
N ILE A 23 -32.59 20.43 6.93
CA ILE A 23 -31.85 20.21 5.68
C ILE A 23 -32.88 19.97 4.57
N ASP A 24 -32.79 20.73 3.50
CA ASP A 24 -33.70 20.65 2.34
C ASP A 24 -35.20 20.67 2.74
N GLY A 25 -35.54 21.48 3.74
CA GLY A 25 -36.89 21.60 4.25
C GLY A 25 -37.34 20.50 5.22
N VAL A 26 -36.50 19.52 5.53
CA VAL A 26 -36.78 18.41 6.45
C VAL A 26 -36.11 18.67 7.78
N ASP A 27 -36.87 18.68 8.87
CA ASP A 27 -36.32 18.74 10.22
C ASP A 27 -35.68 17.40 10.59
N MET A 28 -34.38 17.47 10.86
CA MET A 28 -33.56 16.29 11.22
C MET A 28 -33.68 15.89 12.68
N GLN A 29 -34.48 16.57 13.46
CA GLN A 29 -34.83 16.27 14.88
C GLN A 29 -33.60 15.99 15.73
N PHE A 30 -33.49 14.74 16.26
CA PHE A 30 -32.41 14.29 17.11
C PHE A 30 -31.16 13.81 16.35
N SER A 31 -31.07 14.04 15.06
CA SER A 31 -29.85 13.82 14.31
C SER A 31 -28.89 14.96 14.52
N GLY A 32 -27.64 14.63 14.80
CA GLY A 32 -26.60 15.63 15.13
C GLY A 32 -25.32 15.46 14.32
N GLN A 33 -24.44 16.42 14.54
CA GLN A 33 -23.06 16.38 14.06
C GLN A 33 -22.11 16.67 15.22
N ILE A 34 -20.90 16.15 15.12
CA ILE A 34 -19.86 16.32 16.12
C ILE A 34 -19.45 17.79 16.17
N ARG A 35 -19.38 18.36 17.36
CA ARG A 35 -18.86 19.68 17.64
C ARG A 35 -17.46 19.63 18.24
N ARG A 36 -17.22 18.69 19.15
CA ARG A 36 -15.93 18.50 19.82
C ARG A 36 -15.82 17.08 20.35
N ILE A 37 -14.60 16.55 20.30
CA ILE A 37 -14.22 15.27 20.91
C ILE A 37 -13.26 15.55 22.05
N ASP A 38 -13.52 14.95 23.21
CA ASP A 38 -12.60 14.98 24.36
C ASP A 38 -11.53 13.89 24.19
N ALA A 39 -10.57 14.18 23.30
CA ALA A 39 -9.46 13.27 23.02
C ALA A 39 -8.57 13.03 24.25
N THR A 40 -8.47 13.99 25.16
CA THR A 40 -7.66 13.86 26.37
C THR A 40 -8.23 12.80 27.30
N SER A 41 -9.54 12.84 27.56
CA SER A 41 -10.19 11.84 28.40
C SER A 41 -10.13 10.44 27.79
N ILE A 42 -10.29 10.32 26.45
CA ILE A 42 -10.15 9.05 25.74
C ILE A 42 -8.71 8.51 25.91
N LYS A 43 -7.68 9.34 25.64
CA LYS A 43 -6.28 8.94 25.77
C LYS A 43 -5.92 8.51 27.18
N ASN A 44 -6.33 9.24 28.20
CA ASN A 44 -6.08 8.89 29.58
C ASN A 44 -6.63 7.48 29.92
N LYS A 45 -7.78 7.11 29.35
CA LYS A 45 -8.34 5.76 29.51
C LYS A 45 -7.49 4.70 28.80
N LEU A 46 -7.10 4.98 27.55
CA LEU A 46 -6.25 4.08 26.77
C LEU A 46 -4.86 3.89 27.42
N ASP A 47 -4.26 4.95 27.97
CA ASP A 47 -2.97 4.91 28.68
C ASP A 47 -3.07 4.03 29.95
N ASN A 48 -4.23 4.01 30.59
CA ASN A 48 -4.55 3.10 31.69
C ASN A 48 -4.86 1.66 31.24
N LYS A 49 -4.63 1.34 29.94
CA LYS A 49 -4.91 0.04 29.34
C LYS A 49 -6.38 -0.37 29.41
N GLU A 50 -7.28 0.60 29.37
CA GLU A 50 -8.72 0.37 29.30
C GLU A 50 -9.16 0.28 27.83
N ILE A 51 -10.15 -0.57 27.54
CA ILE A 51 -10.85 -0.58 26.25
C ILE A 51 -11.92 0.50 26.33
N VAL A 52 -11.86 1.49 25.43
CA VAL A 52 -12.83 2.59 25.40
C VAL A 52 -13.93 2.28 24.40
N ILE A 53 -15.18 2.18 24.88
CA ILE A 53 -16.36 1.99 24.04
C ILE A 53 -17.03 3.36 23.85
N ILE A 54 -17.19 3.77 22.58
CA ILE A 54 -17.79 5.04 22.19
C ILE A 54 -19.03 4.73 21.34
N SER A 55 -20.18 5.16 21.82
CA SER A 55 -21.43 5.08 21.07
C SER A 55 -21.51 6.22 20.04
N PRO A 56 -22.23 6.04 18.91
CA PRO A 56 -22.48 7.12 17.95
C PRO A 56 -23.57 8.07 18.48
N LEU A 57 -23.40 8.54 19.71
CA LEU A 57 -24.24 9.50 20.40
C LEU A 57 -23.39 10.69 20.86
N GLY A 58 -23.95 11.87 20.74
CA GLY A 58 -23.33 13.09 21.22
C GLY A 58 -24.29 13.90 22.10
N PHE A 59 -23.75 14.69 23.01
CA PHE A 59 -24.51 15.48 23.95
C PHE A 59 -24.29 16.95 23.68
N SER A 60 -25.40 17.73 23.68
CA SER A 60 -25.29 19.17 23.67
C SER A 60 -24.88 19.71 25.05
N PRO A 61 -24.36 20.95 25.14
CA PRO A 61 -24.07 21.59 26.42
C PRO A 61 -25.28 21.76 27.30
N ILE A 62 -26.50 21.74 26.76
CA ILE A 62 -27.76 21.86 27.50
C ILE A 62 -28.41 20.52 27.84
N GLY A 63 -27.73 19.40 27.49
CA GLY A 63 -28.15 18.05 27.88
C GLY A 63 -28.92 17.26 26.83
N ASP A 64 -29.18 17.80 25.65
CA ASP A 64 -29.85 17.05 24.59
C ASP A 64 -28.93 15.96 24.04
N ILE A 65 -29.54 14.86 23.63
CA ILE A 65 -28.82 13.70 23.03
C ILE A 65 -29.12 13.66 21.55
N PHE A 66 -28.05 13.55 20.75
CA PHE A 66 -28.13 13.45 19.29
C PHE A 66 -27.55 12.15 18.78
N ASN A 67 -28.24 11.54 17.82
CA ASN A 67 -27.73 10.41 17.05
C ASN A 67 -26.73 10.92 16.00
N LEU A 68 -25.56 10.29 15.95
CA LEU A 68 -24.47 10.65 15.06
C LEU A 68 -24.23 9.54 14.01
N SER A 69 -23.72 9.91 12.82
CA SER A 69 -23.22 8.91 11.88
C SER A 69 -22.04 8.17 12.51
N TYR A 70 -22.14 6.84 12.59
CA TYR A 70 -21.08 6.03 13.18
C TYR A 70 -19.78 6.09 12.35
N GLU A 71 -19.91 6.19 11.02
CA GLU A 71 -18.78 6.28 10.10
C GLU A 71 -17.97 7.56 10.36
N LYS A 72 -18.67 8.70 10.45
CA LYS A 72 -18.03 9.98 10.77
C LYS A 72 -17.48 9.99 12.18
N THR A 73 -18.22 9.44 13.14
CA THR A 73 -17.79 9.37 14.53
C THR A 73 -16.48 8.58 14.66
N ALA A 74 -16.39 7.42 14.03
CA ALA A 74 -15.18 6.62 14.05
C ALA A 74 -13.99 7.35 13.40
N ALA A 75 -14.21 8.03 12.26
CA ALA A 75 -13.17 8.78 11.58
C ALA A 75 -12.68 10.00 12.40
N GLU A 76 -13.60 10.77 12.98
CA GLU A 76 -13.24 11.96 13.76
C GLU A 76 -12.58 11.58 15.09
N VAL A 77 -13.08 10.54 15.77
CA VAL A 77 -12.44 10.04 17.00
C VAL A 77 -11.04 9.51 16.72
N SER A 78 -10.88 8.67 15.70
CA SER A 78 -9.56 8.12 15.33
C SER A 78 -8.55 9.21 14.99
N SER A 79 -8.99 10.26 14.29
CA SER A 79 -8.18 11.43 13.99
C SER A 79 -7.81 12.23 15.24
N ALA A 80 -8.76 12.48 16.14
CA ALA A 80 -8.55 13.25 17.37
C ALA A 80 -7.57 12.57 18.34
N ILE A 81 -7.62 11.25 18.45
CA ILE A 81 -6.68 10.49 19.30
C ILE A 81 -5.37 10.15 18.57
N LYS A 82 -5.26 10.42 17.26
CA LYS A 82 -4.13 10.03 16.39
C LYS A 82 -3.94 8.50 16.40
N ALA A 83 -4.99 7.78 16.09
CA ALA A 83 -4.96 6.33 16.03
C ALA A 83 -4.01 5.84 14.92
N ASP A 84 -3.28 4.75 15.17
CA ASP A 84 -2.41 4.12 14.17
C ASP A 84 -3.19 3.48 13.03
N LYS A 85 -4.41 3.02 13.32
CA LYS A 85 -5.30 2.37 12.35
C LYS A 85 -6.75 2.63 12.70
N LEU A 86 -7.58 2.73 11.68
CA LEU A 86 -9.04 2.69 11.79
C LEU A 86 -9.54 1.46 11.04
N ILE A 87 -10.43 0.68 11.65
CA ILE A 87 -10.99 -0.52 11.03
C ILE A 87 -12.51 -0.37 10.95
N TYR A 88 -13.06 -0.46 9.74
CA TYR A 88 -14.48 -0.55 9.50
C TYR A 88 -14.87 -1.99 9.19
N TYR A 89 -15.88 -2.49 9.88
CA TYR A 89 -16.53 -3.74 9.55
C TYR A 89 -17.64 -3.53 8.52
N MET A 90 -17.50 -4.22 7.39
CA MET A 90 -18.44 -4.19 6.28
C MET A 90 -19.21 -5.51 6.14
N ASN A 91 -20.25 -5.53 5.29
CA ASN A 91 -21.01 -6.75 4.99
C ASN A 91 -20.35 -7.62 3.89
N HIS A 92 -19.27 -7.13 3.30
CA HIS A 92 -18.52 -7.77 2.21
C HIS A 92 -17.01 -7.51 2.37
N ASN A 93 -16.19 -8.15 1.53
CA ASN A 93 -14.72 -8.17 1.65
C ASN A 93 -14.04 -6.85 1.21
N GLY A 94 -14.55 -5.69 1.61
CA GLY A 94 -13.99 -4.41 1.20
C GLY A 94 -14.67 -3.82 -0.05
N LEU A 95 -14.06 -2.82 -0.68
CA LEU A 95 -14.63 -2.16 -1.84
C LEU A 95 -14.41 -2.96 -3.13
N LEU A 96 -15.42 -2.97 -4.01
CA LEU A 96 -15.35 -3.64 -5.29
C LEU A 96 -15.19 -2.62 -6.43
N ASN A 97 -14.46 -3.00 -7.47
CA ASN A 97 -14.38 -2.22 -8.70
C ASN A 97 -15.63 -2.44 -9.58
N LEU A 98 -15.72 -1.75 -10.73
CA LEU A 98 -16.84 -1.89 -11.69
C LEU A 98 -17.02 -3.31 -12.24
N LYS A 99 -16.00 -4.16 -12.16
CA LYS A 99 -16.03 -5.57 -12.62
C LYS A 99 -16.41 -6.55 -11.50
N GLY A 100 -16.58 -6.06 -10.27
CA GLY A 100 -16.83 -6.90 -9.10
C GLY A 100 -15.57 -7.45 -8.42
N ASP A 101 -14.37 -7.05 -8.84
CA ASP A 101 -13.13 -7.48 -8.21
C ASP A 101 -12.82 -6.62 -6.98
N LEU A 102 -12.22 -7.23 -5.96
CA LEU A 102 -11.81 -6.54 -4.75
C LEU A 102 -10.72 -5.50 -5.04
N ILE A 103 -10.93 -4.28 -4.57
CA ILE A 103 -9.91 -3.24 -4.51
C ILE A 103 -9.10 -3.47 -3.22
N SER A 104 -8.00 -4.21 -3.30
CA SER A 104 -7.17 -4.51 -2.13
C SER A 104 -6.47 -3.28 -1.55
N GLU A 105 -6.15 -2.29 -2.41
CA GLU A 105 -5.47 -1.05 -2.01
C GLU A 105 -6.13 0.17 -2.66
N LEU A 106 -6.47 1.16 -1.86
CA LEU A 106 -7.06 2.42 -2.30
C LEU A 106 -6.25 3.60 -1.74
N THR A 107 -5.70 4.44 -2.62
CA THR A 107 -5.01 5.67 -2.22
C THR A 107 -5.97 6.86 -2.22
N THR A 108 -5.62 7.95 -1.51
CA THR A 108 -6.43 9.18 -1.49
C THR A 108 -6.75 9.68 -2.88
N HIS A 109 -5.78 9.69 -3.80
CA HIS A 109 -5.99 10.12 -5.19
C HIS A 109 -7.01 9.26 -5.94
N LYS A 110 -6.93 7.93 -5.80
CA LYS A 110 -7.89 7.01 -6.42
C LYS A 110 -9.28 7.15 -5.79
N ALA A 111 -9.34 7.34 -4.47
CA ALA A 111 -10.59 7.54 -3.75
C ALA A 111 -11.29 8.84 -4.13
N GLU A 112 -10.54 9.94 -4.28
CA GLU A 112 -11.11 11.21 -4.77
C GLU A 112 -11.72 11.07 -6.17
N SER A 113 -11.02 10.37 -7.06
CA SER A 113 -11.51 10.08 -8.40
C SER A 113 -12.79 9.23 -8.37
N LEU A 114 -12.82 8.22 -7.48
CA LEU A 114 -13.98 7.35 -7.30
C LEU A 114 -15.17 8.13 -6.72
N ILE A 115 -14.98 8.93 -5.67
CA ILE A 115 -16.02 9.77 -5.08
C ILE A 115 -16.59 10.74 -6.11
N LYS A 116 -15.75 11.45 -6.86
CA LYS A 116 -16.19 12.36 -7.91
C LYS A 116 -16.99 11.63 -9.00
N SER A 117 -16.58 10.42 -9.39
CA SER A 117 -17.32 9.64 -10.38
C SER A 117 -18.72 9.24 -9.89
N ILE A 118 -18.86 8.94 -8.60
CA ILE A 118 -20.15 8.59 -7.99
C ILE A 118 -21.03 9.82 -7.86
N GLU A 119 -20.49 10.96 -7.42
CA GLU A 119 -21.24 12.22 -7.25
C GLU A 119 -21.70 12.83 -8.59
N ASN A 120 -20.90 12.72 -9.64
CA ASN A 120 -21.22 13.23 -10.97
C ASN A 120 -22.17 12.34 -11.76
N ASN A 121 -22.27 11.06 -11.44
CA ASN A 121 -23.21 10.14 -12.05
C ASN A 121 -24.55 10.26 -11.33
N SER A 122 -25.41 11.14 -11.83
CA SER A 122 -26.75 11.42 -11.31
C SER A 122 -27.74 10.21 -11.35
N SER A 123 -27.26 9.00 -11.66
CA SER A 123 -28.05 7.78 -11.67
C SER A 123 -27.30 6.67 -10.90
N PRO A 124 -27.89 6.15 -9.82
CA PRO A 124 -27.33 5.02 -9.05
C PRO A 124 -27.05 3.77 -9.90
N GLU A 125 -27.69 3.64 -11.07
CA GLU A 125 -27.58 2.51 -11.99
C GLU A 125 -26.25 2.46 -12.77
N LYS A 126 -25.47 3.54 -12.79
CA LYS A 126 -24.17 3.62 -13.51
C LYS A 126 -22.96 3.75 -12.59
N ALA A 127 -23.17 3.92 -11.30
CA ALA A 127 -22.09 3.86 -10.32
C ALA A 127 -21.72 2.38 -10.06
N PRO A 128 -20.45 2.08 -9.68
CA PRO A 128 -20.14 0.78 -9.13
C PRO A 128 -21.18 0.46 -8.04
N ASN A 129 -21.52 -0.83 -7.84
CA ASN A 129 -22.45 -1.33 -6.81
C ASN A 129 -21.99 -0.96 -5.39
N ILE A 130 -21.88 0.34 -5.13
CA ILE A 130 -21.50 0.91 -3.84
C ILE A 130 -22.78 1.35 -3.16
N SER A 131 -23.10 0.72 -2.03
CA SER A 131 -24.24 1.14 -1.20
C SER A 131 -23.99 2.55 -0.63
N ILE A 132 -25.08 3.25 -0.25
CA ILE A 132 -24.96 4.55 0.46
C ILE A 132 -24.06 4.43 1.69
N ASN A 133 -24.16 3.32 2.40
CA ASN A 133 -23.34 3.04 3.57
C ASN A 133 -21.85 2.95 3.22
N ASP A 134 -21.51 2.20 2.17
CA ASP A 134 -20.12 2.06 1.71
C ASP A 134 -19.54 3.39 1.21
N PHE A 135 -20.38 4.21 0.58
CA PHE A 135 -20.01 5.55 0.16
C PHE A 135 -19.71 6.48 1.36
N ASN A 136 -20.51 6.39 2.42
CA ASN A 136 -20.25 7.13 3.66
C ASN A 136 -18.96 6.64 4.35
N ILE A 137 -18.71 5.34 4.37
CA ILE A 137 -17.47 4.75 4.88
C ILE A 137 -16.28 5.24 4.05
N LEU A 138 -16.38 5.26 2.71
CA LEU A 138 -15.32 5.75 1.82
C LEU A 138 -14.99 7.23 2.09
N LYS A 139 -16.00 8.09 2.21
CA LYS A 139 -15.82 9.53 2.57
C LYS A 139 -15.19 9.69 3.95
N SER A 140 -15.66 8.94 4.93
CA SER A 140 -15.15 8.98 6.30
C SER A 140 -13.73 8.44 6.39
N SER A 141 -13.40 7.40 5.63
CA SER A 141 -12.03 6.87 5.51
C SER A 141 -11.09 7.91 4.92
N MET A 142 -11.51 8.61 3.86
CA MET A 142 -10.72 9.68 3.26
C MET A 142 -10.50 10.84 4.24
N TYR A 143 -11.53 11.19 5.02
CA TYR A 143 -11.39 12.20 6.08
C TYR A 143 -10.34 11.76 7.11
N ALA A 144 -10.40 10.52 7.61
CA ALA A 144 -9.47 10.01 8.60
C ALA A 144 -8.01 10.05 8.10
N ILE A 145 -7.75 9.60 6.86
CA ILE A 145 -6.42 9.64 6.24
C ILE A 145 -5.90 11.09 6.14
N LYS A 146 -6.73 12.02 5.63
CA LYS A 146 -6.36 13.45 5.52
C LYS A 146 -6.11 14.12 6.87
N ASN A 147 -6.61 13.53 7.96
CA ASN A 147 -6.42 13.99 9.32
C ASN A 147 -5.48 13.09 10.15
N ASN A 148 -4.45 12.56 9.47
CA ASN A 148 -3.31 11.87 10.07
C ASN A 148 -3.60 10.51 10.71
N VAL A 149 -4.62 9.80 10.28
CA VAL A 149 -4.73 8.35 10.53
C VAL A 149 -3.99 7.63 9.42
N PRO A 150 -2.88 6.92 9.68
CA PRO A 150 -2.00 6.42 8.61
C PRO A 150 -2.65 5.37 7.71
N LYS A 151 -3.56 4.57 8.26
CA LYS A 151 -4.20 3.46 7.56
C LYS A 151 -5.65 3.29 7.99
N VAL A 152 -6.54 3.06 7.02
CA VAL A 152 -7.91 2.62 7.27
C VAL A 152 -8.11 1.27 6.60
N HIS A 153 -8.68 0.31 7.33
CA HIS A 153 -8.95 -1.04 6.85
C HIS A 153 -10.45 -1.27 6.76
N LEU A 154 -10.92 -1.81 5.65
CA LEU A 154 -12.31 -2.18 5.41
C LEU A 154 -12.38 -3.69 5.35
N VAL A 155 -12.95 -4.35 6.35
CA VAL A 155 -12.94 -5.80 6.51
C VAL A 155 -14.34 -6.39 6.62
N ASN A 156 -14.51 -7.63 6.20
CA ASN A 156 -15.79 -8.32 6.29
C ASN A 156 -16.07 -8.79 7.72
N ARG A 157 -17.19 -8.36 8.29
CA ARG A 157 -17.64 -8.79 9.63
C ARG A 157 -18.09 -10.24 9.70
N SER A 158 -18.54 -10.82 8.57
CA SER A 158 -19.08 -12.17 8.51
C SER A 158 -18.00 -13.23 8.23
N TYR A 159 -16.76 -12.80 7.95
CA TYR A 159 -15.63 -13.69 7.74
C TYR A 159 -14.82 -13.79 9.03
N ASP A 160 -14.84 -14.96 9.65
CA ASP A 160 -14.10 -15.21 10.90
C ASP A 160 -12.60 -15.11 10.67
N GLY A 161 -11.91 -14.35 11.54
CA GLY A 161 -10.47 -14.09 11.39
C GLY A 161 -10.11 -13.00 10.38
N SER A 162 -11.07 -12.32 9.74
CA SER A 162 -10.83 -11.27 8.73
C SER A 162 -9.86 -10.18 9.19
N VAL A 163 -9.98 -9.71 10.43
CA VAL A 163 -9.08 -8.68 10.99
C VAL A 163 -7.67 -9.23 11.18
N ILE A 164 -7.53 -10.48 11.61
CA ILE A 164 -6.22 -11.11 11.80
C ILE A 164 -5.55 -11.26 10.44
N GLU A 165 -6.27 -11.76 9.44
CA GLU A 165 -5.76 -11.89 8.08
C GLU A 165 -5.37 -10.53 7.49
N GLU A 166 -6.22 -9.52 7.64
CA GLU A 166 -5.95 -8.16 7.15
C GLU A 166 -4.73 -7.51 7.79
N LEU A 167 -4.58 -7.63 9.10
CA LEU A 167 -3.55 -6.90 9.83
C LEU A 167 -2.20 -7.63 9.88
N PHE A 168 -2.18 -8.96 9.80
CA PHE A 168 -0.99 -9.78 10.02
C PHE A 168 -0.54 -10.57 8.81
N THR A 169 -1.28 -10.55 7.68
CA THR A 169 -0.84 -11.15 6.43
C THR A 169 -0.60 -10.09 5.36
N GLN A 170 0.27 -10.40 4.42
CA GLN A 170 0.57 -9.48 3.32
C GLN A 170 -0.51 -9.44 2.24
N ARG A 171 -1.35 -10.46 2.16
CA ARG A 171 -2.43 -10.54 1.19
C ARG A 171 -3.60 -9.69 1.63
N GLY A 172 -3.84 -9.61 2.94
CA GLY A 172 -5.03 -9.02 3.50
C GLY A 172 -6.31 -9.77 3.13
N SER A 173 -7.43 -9.37 3.69
CA SER A 173 -8.76 -9.93 3.41
C SER A 173 -9.75 -8.87 2.92
N GLY A 174 -9.36 -7.61 2.96
CA GLY A 174 -10.21 -6.45 2.71
C GLY A 174 -9.60 -5.40 1.80
N THR A 175 -10.01 -4.15 2.02
CA THR A 175 -9.42 -2.99 1.37
C THR A 175 -8.62 -2.19 2.38
N ILE A 176 -7.33 -1.95 2.08
CA ILE A 176 -6.54 -0.99 2.82
C ILE A 176 -6.59 0.37 2.14
N PHE A 177 -6.87 1.41 2.92
CA PHE A 177 -6.88 2.80 2.47
C PHE A 177 -5.68 3.54 3.06
N THR A 178 -4.89 4.20 2.21
CA THR A 178 -3.65 4.90 2.58
C THR A 178 -3.51 6.22 1.84
N GLU A 179 -2.68 7.12 2.33
CA GLU A 179 -2.40 8.37 1.64
C GLU A 179 -1.65 8.14 0.33
N TYR A 180 -0.61 7.33 0.39
CA TYR A 180 0.27 6.97 -0.73
C TYR A 180 0.24 5.47 -0.98
N PRO A 181 0.62 5.02 -2.19
CA PRO A 181 0.73 3.59 -2.46
C PRO A 181 1.67 2.90 -1.47
N LEU A 182 1.27 1.72 -1.00
CA LEU A 182 2.12 0.89 -0.14
C LEU A 182 3.40 0.45 -0.86
N GLU A 183 3.33 0.34 -2.19
CA GLU A 183 4.43 -0.07 -3.03
C GLU A 183 4.80 1.05 -3.99
N ILE A 184 6.06 1.44 -3.97
CA ILE A 184 6.62 2.46 -4.85
C ILE A 184 7.87 1.90 -5.52
N ILE A 185 7.96 2.08 -6.86
CA ILE A 185 9.21 1.85 -7.58
C ILE A 185 9.73 3.23 -7.99
N ARG A 186 10.94 3.55 -7.53
CA ARG A 186 11.59 4.82 -7.79
C ARG A 186 13.07 4.64 -8.14
N GLN A 187 13.67 5.67 -8.68
CA GLN A 187 15.12 5.73 -8.81
C GLN A 187 15.76 5.73 -7.41
N ALA A 188 16.88 5.05 -7.28
CA ALA A 188 17.62 4.99 -6.02
C ALA A 188 18.33 6.31 -5.73
N GLU A 189 18.48 6.60 -4.46
CA GLU A 189 19.22 7.75 -3.93
C GLU A 189 20.46 7.28 -3.14
N ILE A 190 21.39 8.18 -2.84
CA ILE A 190 22.61 7.83 -2.10
C ILE A 190 22.30 7.20 -0.74
N LYS A 191 21.20 7.61 -0.08
CA LYS A 191 20.76 7.00 1.18
C LYS A 191 20.44 5.51 1.06
N ASP A 192 20.08 5.03 -0.14
CA ASP A 192 19.70 3.65 -0.38
C ASP A 192 20.89 2.70 -0.56
N VAL A 193 22.09 3.23 -0.81
CA VAL A 193 23.31 2.46 -1.10
C VAL A 193 23.57 1.38 -0.06
N LYS A 194 23.40 1.72 1.22
CA LYS A 194 23.61 0.77 2.33
C LYS A 194 22.66 -0.42 2.23
N LYS A 195 21.37 -0.16 2.00
CA LYS A 195 20.34 -1.22 1.93
C LYS A 195 20.47 -2.03 0.63
N ILE A 196 20.76 -1.38 -0.51
CA ILE A 196 21.05 -2.06 -1.77
C ILE A 196 22.24 -3.01 -1.58
N TYR A 197 23.34 -2.55 -1.00
CA TYR A 197 24.51 -3.38 -0.73
C TYR A 197 24.15 -4.58 0.16
N GLN A 198 23.40 -4.39 1.24
CA GLN A 198 22.96 -5.46 2.12
C GLN A 198 22.11 -6.50 1.37
N LEU A 199 21.31 -6.08 0.40
CA LEU A 199 20.45 -6.95 -0.39
C LEU A 199 21.23 -7.78 -1.41
N ILE A 200 22.22 -7.19 -2.10
CA ILE A 200 22.95 -7.85 -3.19
C ILE A 200 24.23 -8.57 -2.75
N SER A 201 24.91 -8.10 -1.70
CA SER A 201 26.18 -8.66 -1.21
C SER A 201 26.08 -10.16 -0.87
N PRO A 202 25.07 -10.67 -0.16
CA PRO A 202 24.92 -12.10 0.09
C PRO A 202 24.76 -12.92 -1.19
N LEU A 203 24.17 -12.35 -2.25
CA LEU A 203 24.01 -12.99 -3.55
C LEU A 203 25.32 -12.98 -4.34
N GLY A 204 26.13 -11.93 -4.20
CA GLY A 204 27.48 -11.86 -4.76
C GLY A 204 28.40 -12.91 -4.15
N ASN A 205 28.45 -13.01 -2.84
CA ASN A 205 29.26 -14.01 -2.13
C ASN A 205 28.90 -15.47 -2.49
N LYS A 206 27.65 -15.71 -2.88
CA LYS A 206 27.18 -17.01 -3.39
C LYS A 206 27.39 -17.19 -4.91
N GLY A 207 28.02 -16.24 -5.60
CA GLY A 207 28.21 -16.27 -7.05
C GLY A 207 26.93 -16.07 -7.87
N ILE A 208 25.81 -15.71 -7.24
CA ILE A 208 24.53 -15.49 -7.93
C ILE A 208 24.54 -14.16 -8.66
N LEU A 209 25.05 -13.10 -8.05
CA LEU A 209 25.27 -11.78 -8.65
C LEU A 209 26.77 -11.47 -8.75
N MET A 210 27.12 -10.41 -9.50
CA MET A 210 28.48 -9.87 -9.44
C MET A 210 28.72 -9.23 -8.07
N ASN A 211 29.90 -9.49 -7.49
CA ASN A 211 30.33 -8.75 -6.31
C ASN A 211 30.49 -7.27 -6.70
N SER A 212 29.69 -6.43 -6.08
CA SER A 212 29.80 -4.98 -6.22
C SER A 212 30.27 -4.40 -4.91
N ALA A 213 31.36 -3.67 -4.94
CA ALA A 213 31.79 -2.89 -3.78
C ALA A 213 30.76 -1.76 -3.52
N LYS A 214 30.61 -1.36 -2.28
CA LYS A 214 29.68 -0.28 -1.89
C LYS A 214 29.96 1.01 -2.66
N GLU A 215 31.23 1.33 -2.86
CA GLU A 215 31.69 2.50 -3.61
C GLU A 215 31.29 2.43 -5.09
N GLN A 216 31.21 1.24 -5.66
CA GLN A 216 30.74 1.07 -7.05
C GLN A 216 29.24 1.29 -7.16
N ILE A 217 28.45 0.81 -6.19
CA ILE A 217 27.02 1.08 -6.15
C ILE A 217 26.75 2.57 -6.00
N GLU A 218 27.54 3.27 -5.18
CA GLU A 218 27.43 4.72 -5.00
C GLU A 218 27.72 5.50 -6.28
N LYS A 219 28.74 5.10 -7.05
CA LYS A 219 29.06 5.70 -8.35
C LYS A 219 27.96 5.46 -9.38
N ASP A 220 27.35 4.28 -9.34
CA ASP A 220 26.37 3.83 -10.32
C ASP A 220 24.92 4.06 -9.86
N ILE A 221 24.71 4.77 -8.74
CA ILE A 221 23.39 4.87 -8.09
C ILE A 221 22.28 5.36 -9.01
N ASN A 222 22.61 6.23 -9.96
CA ASN A 222 21.70 6.75 -10.96
C ASN A 222 21.14 5.68 -11.92
N HIS A 223 21.76 4.51 -11.98
CA HIS A 223 21.31 3.38 -12.77
C HIS A 223 20.40 2.43 -11.97
N PHE A 224 20.34 2.62 -10.64
CA PHE A 224 19.55 1.75 -9.76
C PHE A 224 18.12 2.25 -9.61
N TYR A 225 17.21 1.30 -9.61
CA TYR A 225 15.81 1.45 -9.24
C TYR A 225 15.52 0.54 -8.06
N VAL A 226 14.74 1.03 -7.13
CA VAL A 226 14.36 0.30 -5.92
C VAL A 226 12.86 0.15 -5.84
N ILE A 227 12.42 -0.97 -5.30
CA ILE A 227 11.03 -1.18 -4.92
C ILE A 227 10.93 -1.11 -3.40
N GLU A 228 10.04 -0.26 -2.93
CA GLU A 228 9.71 -0.09 -1.51
C GLU A 228 8.33 -0.69 -1.22
N HIS A 229 8.19 -1.24 -0.03
CA HIS A 229 6.92 -1.64 0.54
C HIS A 229 6.82 -1.11 1.96
N ASN A 230 5.78 -0.31 2.29
CA ASN A 230 5.65 0.36 3.59
C ASN A 230 6.90 1.16 4.01
N HIS A 231 7.55 1.86 3.08
CA HIS A 231 8.80 2.62 3.26
C HIS A 231 10.07 1.75 3.45
N ASP A 232 9.96 0.42 3.45
CA ASP A 232 11.11 -0.47 3.48
C ASP A 232 11.54 -0.83 2.07
N LEU A 233 12.83 -0.68 1.77
CA LEU A 233 13.40 -1.11 0.50
C LEU A 233 13.50 -2.63 0.49
N ILE A 234 12.69 -3.27 -0.35
CA ILE A 234 12.55 -4.73 -0.44
C ILE A 234 13.17 -5.33 -1.70
N GLY A 235 13.61 -4.53 -2.64
CA GLY A 235 14.25 -5.01 -3.85
C GLY A 235 14.92 -3.91 -4.65
N CYS A 236 15.81 -4.31 -5.56
CA CYS A 236 16.51 -3.40 -6.46
C CYS A 236 16.78 -4.03 -7.83
N ALA A 237 17.00 -3.18 -8.82
CA ALA A 237 17.53 -3.53 -10.13
C ALA A 237 18.36 -2.37 -10.66
N ALA A 238 19.45 -2.67 -11.36
CA ALA A 238 20.21 -1.66 -12.11
C ALA A 238 19.92 -1.79 -13.60
N LEU A 239 19.81 -0.66 -14.29
CA LEU A 239 19.53 -0.59 -15.73
C LEU A 239 20.65 0.19 -16.43
N TYR A 240 21.49 -0.53 -17.18
CA TYR A 240 22.62 0.06 -17.92
C TYR A 240 22.31 0.13 -19.42
N LYS A 241 22.34 1.32 -19.98
CA LYS A 241 22.05 1.55 -21.41
C LYS A 241 23.28 1.32 -22.29
N PHE A 242 23.08 0.54 -23.37
CA PHE A 242 24.06 0.26 -24.41
C PHE A 242 23.42 0.49 -25.81
N ASN A 243 23.43 1.71 -26.29
CA ASN A 243 22.75 2.13 -27.52
C ASN A 243 21.22 1.78 -27.49
N LEU A 244 20.80 0.84 -28.34
CA LEU A 244 19.41 0.36 -28.41
C LEU A 244 19.11 -0.82 -27.47
N MET A 245 20.10 -1.28 -26.72
CA MET A 245 19.96 -2.35 -25.73
C MET A 245 20.13 -1.81 -24.29
N ALA A 246 19.56 -2.50 -23.32
CA ALA A 246 19.87 -2.24 -21.91
C ALA A 246 20.08 -3.54 -21.14
N GLU A 247 21.05 -3.53 -20.22
CA GLU A 247 21.29 -4.60 -19.26
C GLU A 247 20.46 -4.38 -18.01
N ILE A 248 19.71 -5.40 -17.60
CA ILE A 248 19.14 -5.48 -16.25
C ILE A 248 20.14 -6.25 -15.39
N ALA A 249 20.77 -5.55 -14.45
CA ALA A 249 21.75 -6.10 -13.53
C ALA A 249 21.30 -5.93 -12.09
N CYS A 250 21.97 -6.58 -11.14
CA CYS A 250 21.71 -6.46 -9.70
C CYS A 250 20.23 -6.64 -9.32
N PHE A 251 19.51 -7.48 -10.08
CA PHE A 251 18.09 -7.73 -9.87
C PHE A 251 17.92 -8.63 -8.65
N ALA A 252 17.39 -8.05 -7.58
CA ALA A 252 17.24 -8.75 -6.31
C ALA A 252 15.95 -8.33 -5.59
N ILE A 253 15.30 -9.31 -4.97
CA ILE A 253 14.17 -9.10 -4.05
C ILE A 253 14.54 -9.78 -2.73
N GLU A 254 14.27 -9.10 -1.62
CA GLU A 254 14.49 -9.61 -0.27
C GLU A 254 13.75 -10.92 -0.06
N ARG A 255 14.38 -11.88 0.62
CA ARG A 255 13.91 -13.28 0.69
C ARG A 255 12.47 -13.40 1.17
N GLU A 256 12.08 -12.62 2.17
CA GLU A 256 10.73 -12.62 2.75
C GLU A 256 9.66 -12.11 1.77
N TYR A 257 10.06 -11.35 0.75
CA TYR A 257 9.20 -10.75 -0.27
C TYR A 257 9.23 -11.50 -1.61
N GLN A 258 10.03 -12.57 -1.73
CA GLN A 258 10.02 -13.42 -2.93
C GLN A 258 8.71 -14.18 -3.07
N ASN A 259 8.38 -14.59 -4.31
CA ASN A 259 7.15 -15.31 -4.68
C ASN A 259 5.83 -14.55 -4.41
N LYS A 260 5.90 -13.25 -4.12
CA LYS A 260 4.74 -12.38 -3.83
C LYS A 260 4.45 -11.35 -4.94
N GLY A 261 5.06 -11.54 -6.12
CA GLY A 261 4.82 -10.70 -7.30
C GLY A 261 5.70 -9.46 -7.43
N TYR A 262 6.50 -9.11 -6.41
CA TYR A 262 7.36 -7.91 -6.44
C TYR A 262 8.41 -7.94 -7.55
N GLY A 263 9.01 -9.11 -7.80
CA GLY A 263 9.93 -9.29 -8.92
C GLY A 263 9.27 -8.99 -10.26
N ASN A 264 8.04 -9.45 -10.48
CA ASN A 264 7.27 -9.14 -11.70
C ASN A 264 7.00 -7.64 -11.84
N LYS A 265 6.65 -6.95 -10.75
CA LYS A 265 6.40 -5.51 -10.76
C LYS A 265 7.67 -4.74 -11.12
N LEU A 266 8.79 -5.09 -10.49
CA LEU A 266 10.09 -4.45 -10.77
C LEU A 266 10.56 -4.71 -12.20
N LEU A 267 10.42 -5.93 -12.72
CA LEU A 267 10.77 -6.27 -14.10
C LEU A 267 9.92 -5.49 -15.09
N LYS A 268 8.60 -5.47 -14.94
CA LYS A 268 7.68 -4.68 -15.77
C LYS A 268 8.00 -3.19 -15.75
N PHE A 269 8.43 -2.68 -14.60
CA PHE A 269 8.89 -1.30 -14.51
C PHE A 269 10.14 -1.08 -15.37
N CYS A 270 11.15 -1.96 -15.25
CA CYS A 270 12.38 -1.90 -16.07
C CYS A 270 12.07 -1.97 -17.55
N GLU A 271 11.18 -2.86 -17.99
CA GLU A 271 10.72 -2.98 -19.37
C GLU A 271 10.07 -1.68 -19.87
N LYS A 272 9.10 -1.16 -19.11
CA LYS A 272 8.38 0.09 -19.46
C LYS A 272 9.31 1.29 -19.48
N HIS A 273 10.24 1.36 -18.54
CA HIS A 273 11.21 2.44 -18.45
C HIS A 273 12.20 2.39 -19.62
N SER A 274 12.69 1.19 -19.98
CA SER A 274 13.55 0.96 -21.14
C SER A 274 12.88 1.40 -22.44
N LYS A 275 11.60 1.05 -22.66
CA LYS A 275 10.82 1.55 -23.81
C LYS A 275 10.79 3.08 -23.89
N LYS A 276 10.55 3.75 -22.76
CA LYS A 276 10.57 5.22 -22.70
C LYS A 276 11.92 5.84 -23.04
N MET A 277 13.01 5.11 -22.78
CA MET A 277 14.38 5.53 -23.12
C MET A 277 14.77 5.23 -24.59
N GLY A 278 13.84 4.68 -25.40
CA GLY A 278 14.07 4.30 -26.80
C GLY A 278 14.90 3.02 -26.95
N ILE A 279 14.87 2.14 -25.96
CA ILE A 279 15.53 0.84 -25.98
C ILE A 279 14.58 -0.17 -26.60
N SER A 280 15.08 -0.95 -27.56
CA SER A 280 14.32 -1.97 -28.31
C SER A 280 14.50 -3.38 -27.75
N GLU A 281 15.57 -3.62 -27.00
CA GLU A 281 15.89 -4.93 -26.45
C GLU A 281 16.54 -4.81 -25.07
N ILE A 282 16.12 -5.65 -24.14
CA ILE A 282 16.76 -5.79 -22.83
C ILE A 282 17.47 -7.12 -22.72
N PHE A 283 18.54 -7.15 -21.94
CA PHE A 283 19.29 -8.37 -21.68
C PHE A 283 19.73 -8.47 -20.23
N LEU A 284 20.09 -9.68 -19.83
CA LEU A 284 20.59 -9.95 -18.49
C LEU A 284 21.50 -11.20 -18.48
N PHE A 285 22.21 -11.33 -17.37
CA PHE A 285 23.00 -12.52 -17.06
C PHE A 285 22.47 -13.17 -15.79
N THR A 286 22.23 -14.47 -15.81
CA THR A 286 21.80 -15.24 -14.66
C THR A 286 22.55 -16.55 -14.50
N THR A 287 22.75 -16.97 -13.25
CA THR A 287 23.34 -18.27 -12.90
C THR A 287 22.32 -19.23 -12.34
N GLN A 288 21.22 -18.75 -11.75
CA GLN A 288 20.26 -19.60 -11.02
C GLN A 288 18.79 -19.34 -11.38
N SER A 289 18.44 -18.15 -11.89
CA SER A 289 17.04 -17.77 -12.11
C SER A 289 16.58 -17.93 -13.56
N GLU A 290 17.17 -18.89 -14.29
CA GLU A 290 16.91 -19.11 -15.72
C GLU A 290 15.43 -19.33 -16.00
N HIS A 291 14.80 -20.31 -15.33
CA HIS A 291 13.40 -20.64 -15.55
C HIS A 291 12.46 -19.47 -15.30
N TRP A 292 12.71 -18.68 -14.26
CA TRP A 292 11.90 -17.50 -13.96
C TRP A 292 11.95 -16.47 -15.09
N PHE A 293 13.11 -16.24 -15.69
CA PHE A 293 13.22 -15.31 -16.83
C PHE A 293 12.62 -15.87 -18.10
N LEU A 294 12.73 -17.19 -18.35
CA LEU A 294 12.04 -17.85 -19.47
C LEU A 294 10.52 -17.67 -19.38
N GLU A 295 9.93 -17.83 -18.20
CA GLU A 295 8.50 -17.55 -17.97
C GLU A 295 8.10 -16.09 -18.22
N LYS A 296 9.08 -15.18 -18.26
CA LYS A 296 8.89 -13.75 -18.56
C LYS A 296 9.26 -13.40 -20.00
N GLU A 297 9.25 -14.39 -20.89
CA GLU A 297 9.48 -14.25 -22.33
C GLU A 297 10.92 -13.84 -22.70
N PHE A 298 11.89 -14.01 -21.80
CA PHE A 298 13.28 -13.93 -22.16
C PHE A 298 13.69 -15.20 -22.90
N ILE A 299 14.55 -15.04 -23.90
CA ILE A 299 15.11 -16.15 -24.67
C ILE A 299 16.60 -16.29 -24.40
N SER A 300 17.07 -17.52 -24.32
CA SER A 300 18.51 -17.80 -24.23
C SER A 300 19.17 -17.39 -25.53
N SER A 301 20.18 -16.54 -25.44
CA SER A 301 20.86 -15.95 -26.59
C SER A 301 22.36 -16.24 -26.55
N LYS A 302 22.97 -16.22 -27.74
CA LYS A 302 24.41 -16.40 -27.85
C LYS A 302 25.15 -15.14 -27.39
N LYS A 303 26.29 -15.33 -26.74
CA LYS A 303 27.12 -14.24 -26.20
C LYS A 303 27.69 -13.29 -27.28
N GLU A 304 27.69 -13.72 -28.51
CA GLU A 304 28.11 -12.90 -29.68
C GLU A 304 27.21 -11.67 -29.86
N GLY A 305 25.94 -11.76 -29.53
CA GLY A 305 24.97 -10.66 -29.56
C GLY A 305 25.13 -9.60 -28.46
N MET A 306 26.05 -9.81 -27.51
CA MET A 306 26.32 -8.86 -26.43
C MET A 306 26.95 -7.55 -26.96
N PRO A 307 26.55 -6.37 -26.42
CA PRO A 307 27.18 -5.10 -26.77
C PRO A 307 28.70 -5.10 -26.54
N ILE A 308 29.45 -4.57 -27.50
CA ILE A 308 30.94 -4.59 -27.49
C ILE A 308 31.50 -3.96 -26.22
N LYS A 309 30.91 -2.84 -25.77
CA LYS A 309 31.30 -2.17 -24.51
C LYS A 309 31.12 -3.08 -23.29
N ARG A 310 30.12 -3.96 -23.30
CA ARG A 310 29.85 -4.89 -22.17
C ARG A 310 30.78 -6.11 -22.22
N LYS A 311 31.18 -6.56 -23.37
CA LYS A 311 32.12 -7.69 -23.53
C LYS A 311 33.43 -7.50 -22.75
N LYS A 312 33.92 -6.26 -22.65
CA LYS A 312 35.17 -5.93 -21.95
C LYS A 312 35.10 -6.24 -20.44
N TYR A 313 33.89 -6.27 -19.85
CA TYR A 313 33.67 -6.48 -18.42
C TYR A 313 32.98 -7.83 -18.13
N TYR A 314 32.88 -8.70 -19.14
CA TYR A 314 32.26 -10.00 -18.96
C TYR A 314 33.23 -10.97 -18.26
N GLN A 315 32.80 -11.48 -17.07
CA GLN A 315 33.57 -12.46 -16.32
C GLN A 315 33.17 -13.89 -16.77
N THR A 316 34.06 -14.55 -17.48
CA THR A 316 33.83 -15.91 -18.01
C THR A 316 33.73 -16.98 -16.92
N GLU A 317 34.40 -16.77 -15.77
CA GLU A 317 34.48 -17.72 -14.65
C GLU A 317 33.12 -18.00 -13.99
N ARG A 318 32.15 -17.09 -14.10
CA ARG A 318 30.83 -17.27 -13.48
C ARG A 318 29.89 -18.22 -14.23
N ASN A 319 30.20 -18.61 -15.45
CA ASN A 319 29.30 -19.40 -16.31
C ASN A 319 27.85 -18.86 -16.41
N ALA A 320 27.67 -17.54 -16.25
CA ALA A 320 26.36 -16.92 -16.35
C ALA A 320 25.79 -17.06 -17.76
N LYS A 321 24.54 -17.47 -17.84
CA LYS A 321 23.83 -17.57 -19.12
C LYS A 321 23.30 -16.19 -19.52
N PHE A 322 23.30 -15.94 -20.81
CA PHE A 322 22.89 -14.71 -21.42
C PHE A 322 21.47 -14.83 -21.98
N PHE A 323 20.59 -13.93 -21.57
CA PHE A 323 19.20 -13.88 -21.99
C PHE A 323 18.86 -12.52 -22.56
N THR A 324 18.01 -12.49 -23.58
CA THR A 324 17.51 -11.27 -24.21
C THR A 324 16.00 -11.30 -24.32
N LYS A 325 15.38 -10.12 -24.34
CA LYS A 325 13.96 -9.93 -24.60
C LYS A 325 13.77 -8.67 -25.44
N LYS A 326 13.05 -8.79 -26.56
CA LYS A 326 12.58 -7.63 -27.34
C LYS A 326 11.44 -6.93 -26.60
N LEU A 327 11.44 -5.61 -26.62
CA LEU A 327 10.48 -4.79 -25.88
C LEU A 327 9.30 -4.34 -26.75
#